data_a985317231304ee0692137bb9fe2f86b
#
_entry.id   a985317231304ee0692137bb9fe2f86b
#
_cell.length_a   1.000
_cell.length_b   1.000
_cell.length_c   1.000
_cell.angle_alpha   90.00
_cell.angle_beta   90.00
_cell.angle_gamma   90.00
#
_symmetry.space_group_name_H-M   'P 1'
#
loop_
_entity.id
_entity.type
_entity.pdbx_description
1 polymer ?
#
loop_
_entity_poly.entity_id
_entity_poly.type
_entity_poly.pdbx_seq_one_letter_code
_entity_poly.pdbx_strand_id
1 'polypeptide(L)'
;MKLEELVRDIRAYRGVVRKGPITNVAAGLIPIQSEDVLAAYGEDAAVIKCGREILLMAADGILQDLVHRNPFWAGYCAVLVNVNDIAAMGGQSIAMVNVLSCSHEEVRARIVEGMRAACDKFGVPMVGGHLHPDTTYSAVDVAILGKTDRSRLVLSSGADVGEPIIFATDLDGQFTEGVPYSWDTTSKKSKEVVRRQLRTMNKIAPYLTAGKDISNPGALGTLGMLLEASGKGCVVDVSKIPRPKGVDLLQWLTAYQGCGFVVTCREARTKLVIDEFARSDITAEVCGTVTKGSVFELELDGDKRVLFDFSKDTLGCAPPQKL
;
A
#
# COMPACT_ATOMS: atom_id res chain seq x y z
N MET A 1 -1.53 15.92 -21.04
CA MET A 1 -2.15 14.58 -21.28
C MET A 1 -3.65 14.74 -21.16
N LYS A 2 -4.45 14.18 -22.07
CA LYS A 2 -5.91 14.23 -21.96
C LYS A 2 -6.40 13.22 -20.92
N LEU A 3 -7.52 13.51 -20.25
CA LEU A 3 -8.05 12.63 -19.21
C LEU A 3 -8.40 11.23 -19.74
N GLU A 4 -8.88 11.12 -20.98
CA GLU A 4 -9.17 9.84 -21.63
C GLU A 4 -7.90 8.98 -21.83
N GLU A 5 -6.78 9.60 -22.20
CA GLU A 5 -5.49 8.92 -22.33
C GLU A 5 -5.00 8.43 -20.96
N LEU A 6 -5.11 9.27 -19.93
CA LEU A 6 -4.75 8.92 -18.57
C LEU A 6 -5.56 7.70 -18.08
N VAL A 7 -6.88 7.72 -18.25
CA VAL A 7 -7.76 6.59 -17.87
C VAL A 7 -7.34 5.30 -18.59
N ARG A 8 -7.13 5.36 -19.90
CA ARG A 8 -6.69 4.21 -20.69
C ARG A 8 -5.36 3.65 -20.17
N ASP A 9 -4.39 4.52 -19.92
CA ASP A 9 -3.04 4.12 -19.54
C ASP A 9 -2.98 3.58 -18.10
N ILE A 10 -3.76 4.14 -17.17
CA ILE A 10 -3.91 3.59 -15.80
C ILE A 10 -4.61 2.22 -15.84
N ARG A 11 -5.68 2.05 -16.62
CA ARG A 11 -6.36 0.75 -16.75
C ARG A 11 -5.46 -0.32 -17.37
N ALA A 12 -4.58 0.05 -18.30
CA ALA A 12 -3.62 -0.84 -18.96
C ALA A 12 -2.35 -1.05 -18.12
N TYR A 13 -2.15 -0.30 -17.04
CA TYR A 13 -0.96 -0.40 -16.22
C TYR A 13 -0.83 -1.80 -15.60
N ARG A 14 0.36 -2.41 -15.74
CA ARG A 14 0.62 -3.78 -15.26
C ARG A 14 0.27 -3.97 -13.79
N GLY A 15 0.52 -2.97 -12.94
CA GLY A 15 0.19 -3.01 -11.51
C GLY A 15 -1.31 -3.14 -11.25
N VAL A 16 -2.15 -2.56 -12.10
CA VAL A 16 -3.62 -2.68 -12.06
C VAL A 16 -4.06 -4.04 -12.62
N VAL A 17 -3.64 -4.36 -13.85
CA VAL A 17 -4.07 -5.59 -14.56
C VAL A 17 -3.78 -6.85 -13.77
N ARG A 18 -2.63 -6.92 -13.10
CA ARG A 18 -2.22 -8.09 -12.31
C ARG A 18 -3.08 -8.35 -11.06
N LYS A 19 -3.97 -7.45 -10.69
CA LYS A 19 -4.88 -7.63 -9.54
C LYS A 19 -6.06 -8.57 -9.86
N GLY A 20 -6.46 -8.68 -11.12
CA GLY A 20 -7.60 -9.52 -11.55
C GLY A 20 -7.56 -10.98 -11.03
N PRO A 21 -6.44 -11.72 -11.14
CA PRO A 21 -6.36 -13.10 -10.65
C PRO A 21 -6.54 -13.29 -9.14
N ILE A 22 -6.37 -12.26 -8.30
CA ILE A 22 -6.44 -12.36 -6.83
C ILE A 22 -7.79 -12.94 -6.39
N THR A 23 -8.88 -12.48 -6.97
CA THR A 23 -10.24 -12.98 -6.64
C THR A 23 -10.35 -14.49 -6.80
N ASN A 24 -9.78 -15.07 -7.87
CA ASN A 24 -9.83 -16.51 -8.11
C ASN A 24 -8.95 -17.28 -7.11
N VAL A 25 -7.79 -16.74 -6.77
CA VAL A 25 -6.89 -17.33 -5.77
C VAL A 25 -7.56 -17.30 -4.40
N ALA A 26 -8.11 -16.16 -4.01
CA ALA A 26 -8.83 -16.00 -2.76
C ALA A 26 -10.00 -17.00 -2.68
N ALA A 27 -10.87 -17.06 -3.71
CA ALA A 27 -11.99 -18.00 -3.76
C ALA A 27 -11.57 -19.47 -3.65
N GLY A 28 -10.39 -19.83 -4.19
CA GLY A 28 -9.86 -21.18 -4.10
C GLY A 28 -9.28 -21.55 -2.73
N LEU A 29 -8.89 -20.55 -1.94
CA LEU A 29 -8.29 -20.74 -0.62
C LEU A 29 -9.29 -20.62 0.54
N ILE A 30 -10.48 -20.14 0.27
CA ILE A 30 -11.53 -20.02 1.30
C ILE A 30 -11.91 -21.43 1.72
N PRO A 31 -11.67 -21.79 2.91
CA PRO A 31 -12.81 -22.04 3.69
C PRO A 31 -12.76 -22.56 5.03
N ILE A 32 -11.66 -22.47 5.67
CA ILE A 32 -11.69 -22.70 7.09
C ILE A 32 -11.98 -21.35 7.76
N GLN A 33 -13.20 -21.18 8.19
CA GLN A 33 -13.57 -20.02 9.01
C GLN A 33 -13.00 -20.21 10.41
N SER A 34 -12.45 -19.15 10.96
CA SER A 34 -12.01 -19.08 12.36
C SER A 34 -12.60 -17.84 13.01
N GLU A 35 -13.15 -17.99 14.21
CA GLU A 35 -13.68 -16.88 15.01
C GLU A 35 -12.59 -15.87 15.41
N ASP A 36 -11.33 -16.27 15.32
CA ASP A 36 -10.21 -15.41 15.61
C ASP A 36 -9.78 -14.54 14.41
N VAL A 37 -10.19 -14.85 13.18
CA VAL A 37 -9.92 -14.06 11.98
C VAL A 37 -11.03 -13.03 11.80
N LEU A 38 -10.72 -11.75 12.05
CA LEU A 38 -11.69 -10.65 12.01
C LEU A 38 -11.78 -9.99 10.65
N ALA A 39 -10.69 -9.98 9.88
CA ALA A 39 -10.63 -9.52 8.48
C ALA A 39 -9.47 -10.21 7.77
N ALA A 40 -9.58 -10.38 6.46
CA ALA A 40 -8.63 -11.14 5.64
C ALA A 40 -8.46 -10.51 4.26
N TYR A 41 -8.75 -11.24 3.17
CA TYR A 41 -8.55 -10.78 1.81
C TYR A 41 -9.18 -9.41 1.52
N GLY A 42 -8.42 -8.56 0.81
CA GLY A 42 -8.81 -7.18 0.47
C GLY A 42 -8.20 -6.13 1.41
N GLU A 43 -7.75 -6.54 2.59
CA GLU A 43 -6.99 -5.71 3.52
C GLU A 43 -5.48 -5.83 3.28
N ASP A 44 -4.68 -4.88 3.78
CA ASP A 44 -3.21 -4.90 3.68
C ASP A 44 -2.59 -5.99 4.56
N ALA A 45 -3.26 -6.37 5.64
CA ALA A 45 -2.89 -7.52 6.47
C ALA A 45 -4.13 -8.26 6.98
N ALA A 46 -4.01 -9.55 7.21
CA ALA A 46 -5.02 -10.30 7.94
C ALA A 46 -5.10 -9.81 9.39
N VAL A 47 -6.32 -9.68 9.91
CA VAL A 47 -6.62 -9.20 11.26
C VAL A 47 -7.00 -10.38 12.14
N ILE A 48 -6.17 -10.68 13.12
CA ILE A 48 -6.30 -11.87 13.97
C ILE A 48 -6.49 -11.44 15.44
N LYS A 49 -7.55 -11.90 16.05
CA LYS A 49 -7.81 -11.69 17.48
C LYS A 49 -6.88 -12.57 18.31
N CYS A 50 -6.15 -11.99 19.26
CA CYS A 50 -5.32 -12.69 20.20
C CYS A 50 -5.58 -12.17 21.63
N GLY A 51 -6.52 -12.76 22.31
CA GLY A 51 -6.97 -12.27 23.61
C GLY A 51 -7.57 -10.86 23.52
N ARG A 52 -6.87 -9.88 24.12
CA ARG A 52 -7.25 -8.45 24.05
C ARG A 52 -6.55 -7.69 22.95
N GLU A 53 -5.49 -8.25 22.38
CA GLU A 53 -4.71 -7.64 21.29
C GLU A 53 -5.27 -8.04 19.93
N ILE A 54 -4.95 -7.26 18.92
CA ILE A 54 -5.14 -7.55 17.51
C ILE A 54 -3.77 -7.77 16.90
N LEU A 55 -3.56 -8.93 16.30
CA LEU A 55 -2.39 -9.21 15.48
C LEU A 55 -2.70 -8.90 14.02
N LEU A 56 -1.69 -8.39 13.32
CA LEU A 56 -1.71 -8.10 11.88
C LEU A 56 -0.67 -9.00 11.22
N MET A 57 -1.06 -9.73 10.18
CA MET A 57 -0.16 -10.63 9.46
C MET A 57 -0.27 -10.39 7.96
N ALA A 58 0.84 -9.96 7.35
CA ALA A 58 0.97 -9.73 5.92
C ALA A 58 2.13 -10.52 5.33
N ALA A 59 2.13 -10.68 4.00
CA ALA A 59 3.26 -11.23 3.27
C ALA A 59 3.26 -10.68 1.85
N ASP A 60 4.39 -10.10 1.45
CA ASP A 60 4.62 -9.60 0.11
C ASP A 60 5.88 -10.16 -0.53
N GLY A 61 5.77 -10.41 -1.84
CA GLY A 61 6.88 -10.79 -2.70
C GLY A 61 7.29 -9.66 -3.63
N ILE A 62 8.59 -9.58 -3.92
CA ILE A 62 9.15 -8.55 -4.78
C ILE A 62 9.14 -9.00 -6.25
N LEU A 63 8.78 -8.07 -7.14
CA LEU A 63 8.82 -8.32 -8.58
C LEU A 63 10.21 -8.80 -9.02
N GLN A 64 10.26 -9.90 -9.74
CA GLN A 64 11.49 -10.47 -10.27
C GLN A 64 12.31 -9.45 -11.08
N ASP A 65 11.65 -8.57 -11.83
CA ASP A 65 12.31 -7.49 -12.58
C ASP A 65 13.13 -6.56 -11.65
N LEU A 66 12.62 -6.22 -10.46
CA LEU A 66 13.35 -5.43 -9.48
C LEU A 66 14.55 -6.21 -8.91
N VAL A 67 14.37 -7.51 -8.64
CA VAL A 67 15.46 -8.38 -8.15
C VAL A 67 16.61 -8.42 -9.16
N HIS A 68 16.31 -8.48 -10.46
CA HIS A 68 17.33 -8.51 -11.51
C HIS A 68 18.01 -7.15 -11.71
N ARG A 69 17.27 -6.05 -11.66
CA ARG A 69 17.80 -4.70 -11.89
C ARG A 69 18.63 -4.18 -10.73
N ASN A 70 18.13 -4.38 -9.51
CA ASN A 70 18.75 -3.87 -8.30
C ASN A 70 18.48 -4.80 -7.11
N PRO A 71 19.31 -5.86 -6.93
CA PRO A 71 19.11 -6.84 -5.86
C PRO A 71 19.12 -6.23 -4.44
N PHE A 72 19.98 -5.24 -4.20
CA PHE A 72 20.01 -4.53 -2.91
C PHE A 72 18.67 -3.84 -2.65
N TRP A 73 18.18 -3.08 -3.62
CA TRP A 73 16.92 -2.37 -3.47
C TRP A 73 15.72 -3.32 -3.39
N ALA A 74 15.76 -4.45 -4.10
CA ALA A 74 14.75 -5.50 -3.98
C ALA A 74 14.67 -6.04 -2.54
N GLY A 75 15.82 -6.35 -1.93
CA GLY A 75 15.88 -6.76 -0.54
C GLY A 75 15.39 -5.68 0.44
N TYR A 76 15.74 -4.43 0.18
CA TYR A 76 15.27 -3.28 0.97
C TYR A 76 13.75 -3.13 0.86
N CYS A 77 13.21 -3.17 -0.35
CA CYS A 77 11.77 -3.05 -0.61
C CYS A 77 10.97 -4.22 -0.01
N ALA A 78 11.52 -5.44 0.03
CA ALA A 78 10.84 -6.58 0.64
C ALA A 78 10.48 -6.34 2.12
N VAL A 79 11.31 -5.58 2.82
CA VAL A 79 11.01 -5.14 4.20
C VAL A 79 10.08 -3.92 4.20
N LEU A 80 10.36 -2.92 3.34
CA LEU A 80 9.62 -1.65 3.31
C LEU A 80 8.13 -1.84 3.04
N VAL A 81 7.76 -2.62 2.02
CA VAL A 81 6.35 -2.81 1.65
C VAL A 81 5.57 -3.47 2.79
N ASN A 82 6.13 -4.49 3.41
CA ASN A 82 5.52 -5.16 4.56
C ASN A 82 5.35 -4.24 5.79
N VAL A 83 6.32 -3.36 6.04
CA VAL A 83 6.20 -2.36 7.12
C VAL A 83 5.12 -1.33 6.81
N ASN A 84 4.95 -0.95 5.53
CA ASN A 84 3.89 -0.05 5.09
C ASN A 84 2.51 -0.69 5.29
N ASP A 85 2.31 -1.98 4.97
CA ASP A 85 1.06 -2.70 5.20
C ASP A 85 0.62 -2.61 6.66
N ILE A 86 1.55 -2.92 7.58
CA ILE A 86 1.25 -2.84 9.02
C ILE A 86 0.94 -1.41 9.45
N ALA A 87 1.69 -0.43 8.94
CA ALA A 87 1.46 0.98 9.25
C ALA A 87 0.11 1.46 8.73
N ALA A 88 -0.27 1.11 7.48
CA ALA A 88 -1.55 1.48 6.86
C ALA A 88 -2.75 1.06 7.71
N MET A 89 -2.65 -0.09 8.35
CA MET A 89 -3.69 -0.62 9.26
C MET A 89 -3.62 -0.07 10.69
N GLY A 90 -2.85 1.01 10.92
CA GLY A 90 -2.68 1.61 12.25
C GLY A 90 -1.85 0.77 13.21
N GLY A 91 -1.10 -0.21 12.69
CA GLY A 91 -0.33 -1.17 13.47
C GLY A 91 1.09 -0.73 13.80
N GLN A 92 1.74 -1.58 14.59
CA GLN A 92 3.17 -1.53 14.91
C GLN A 92 3.80 -2.87 14.54
N SER A 93 4.83 -2.85 13.71
CA SER A 93 5.58 -4.04 13.30
C SER A 93 6.32 -4.68 14.48
N ILE A 94 6.30 -6.00 14.55
CA ILE A 94 6.94 -6.78 15.64
C ILE A 94 8.17 -7.52 15.12
N ALA A 95 7.99 -8.36 14.08
CA ALA A 95 9.05 -9.21 13.55
C ALA A 95 8.69 -9.69 12.13
N MET A 96 9.70 -10.15 11.40
CA MET A 96 9.55 -10.66 10.04
C MET A 96 10.26 -11.99 9.88
N VAL A 97 9.81 -12.77 8.89
CA VAL A 97 10.52 -13.92 8.33
C VAL A 97 10.56 -13.79 6.81
N ASN A 98 11.55 -14.41 6.16
CA ASN A 98 11.67 -14.33 4.70
C ASN A 98 11.73 -15.72 4.05
N VAL A 99 11.39 -15.78 2.77
CA VAL A 99 11.76 -16.87 1.86
C VAL A 99 12.61 -16.27 0.76
N LEU A 100 13.82 -16.79 0.60
CA LEU A 100 14.78 -16.33 -0.41
C LEU A 100 15.15 -17.47 -1.33
N SER A 101 14.83 -17.34 -2.62
CA SER A 101 15.21 -18.26 -3.69
C SER A 101 16.24 -17.57 -4.57
N CYS A 102 17.48 -18.03 -4.56
CA CYS A 102 18.54 -17.45 -5.40
C CYS A 102 19.79 -18.33 -5.42
N SER A 103 20.13 -18.85 -6.59
CA SER A 103 21.35 -19.66 -6.78
C SER A 103 22.63 -18.82 -6.91
N HIS A 104 22.52 -17.58 -7.36
CA HIS A 104 23.67 -16.68 -7.54
C HIS A 104 24.09 -16.04 -6.21
N GLU A 105 25.26 -16.43 -5.70
CA GLU A 105 25.76 -15.98 -4.40
C GLU A 105 25.88 -14.48 -4.27
N GLU A 106 26.41 -13.79 -5.28
CA GLU A 106 26.58 -12.33 -5.27
C GLU A 106 25.23 -11.60 -5.23
N VAL A 107 24.25 -12.06 -6.04
CA VAL A 107 22.88 -11.50 -6.05
C VAL A 107 22.23 -11.73 -4.68
N ARG A 108 22.35 -12.93 -4.14
CA ARG A 108 21.83 -13.30 -2.81
C ARG A 108 22.42 -12.41 -1.70
N ALA A 109 23.75 -12.20 -1.73
CA ALA A 109 24.43 -11.34 -0.76
C ALA A 109 23.90 -9.90 -0.81
N ARG A 110 23.67 -9.36 -2.01
CA ARG A 110 23.11 -8.01 -2.19
C ARG A 110 21.66 -7.91 -1.69
N ILE A 111 20.82 -8.92 -1.93
CA ILE A 111 19.44 -8.96 -1.39
C ILE A 111 19.48 -8.94 0.14
N VAL A 112 20.31 -9.80 0.75
CA VAL A 112 20.46 -9.87 2.22
C VAL A 112 20.97 -8.56 2.81
N GLU A 113 21.91 -7.90 2.15
CA GLU A 113 22.40 -6.58 2.56
C GLU A 113 21.28 -5.54 2.55
N GLY A 114 20.44 -5.54 1.51
CA GLY A 114 19.27 -4.67 1.41
C GLY A 114 18.25 -4.92 2.52
N MET A 115 17.89 -6.19 2.77
CA MET A 115 17.00 -6.55 3.89
C MET A 115 17.56 -6.08 5.23
N ARG A 116 18.87 -6.31 5.49
CA ARG A 116 19.54 -5.86 6.74
C ARG A 116 19.47 -4.35 6.90
N ALA A 117 19.76 -3.59 5.83
CA ALA A 117 19.72 -2.13 5.86
C ALA A 117 18.30 -1.62 6.17
N ALA A 118 17.27 -2.25 5.61
CA ALA A 118 15.88 -1.90 5.86
C ALA A 118 15.45 -2.29 7.29
N CYS A 119 15.78 -3.48 7.77
CA CYS A 119 15.51 -3.89 9.15
C CYS A 119 16.08 -2.88 10.16
N ASP A 120 17.32 -2.44 9.93
CA ASP A 120 17.96 -1.41 10.76
C ASP A 120 17.27 -0.04 10.61
N LYS A 121 16.90 0.36 9.40
CA LYS A 121 16.19 1.61 9.11
C LYS A 121 14.83 1.68 9.82
N PHE A 122 14.01 0.65 9.66
CA PHE A 122 12.65 0.61 10.21
C PHE A 122 12.59 0.16 11.66
N GLY A 123 13.63 -0.53 12.16
CA GLY A 123 13.71 -1.04 13.53
C GLY A 123 12.84 -2.28 13.75
N VAL A 124 12.72 -3.12 12.73
CA VAL A 124 11.95 -4.37 12.77
C VAL A 124 12.90 -5.54 12.48
N PRO A 125 13.03 -6.52 13.39
CA PRO A 125 13.97 -7.62 13.22
C PRO A 125 13.47 -8.66 12.21
N MET A 126 14.41 -9.20 11.42
CA MET A 126 14.22 -10.44 10.68
C MET A 126 14.64 -11.60 11.58
N VAL A 127 13.68 -12.42 12.04
CA VAL A 127 13.91 -13.42 13.09
C VAL A 127 14.04 -14.84 12.56
N GLY A 128 13.85 -15.04 11.27
CA GLY A 128 13.95 -16.35 10.64
C GLY A 128 13.66 -16.28 9.15
N GLY A 129 13.58 -17.44 8.53
CA GLY A 129 13.27 -17.56 7.11
C GLY A 129 13.70 -18.89 6.53
N HIS A 130 13.60 -18.98 5.21
CA HIS A 130 14.03 -20.17 4.45
C HIS A 130 14.84 -19.75 3.23
N LEU A 131 15.80 -20.60 2.83
CA LEU A 131 16.66 -20.38 1.67
C LEU A 131 16.56 -21.56 0.71
N HIS A 132 16.30 -21.24 -0.58
CA HIS A 132 16.47 -22.16 -1.70
C HIS A 132 17.68 -21.73 -2.53
N PRO A 133 18.86 -22.33 -2.34
CA PRO A 133 20.11 -21.88 -2.98
C PRO A 133 20.32 -22.44 -4.39
N ASP A 134 19.44 -23.28 -4.88
CA ASP A 134 19.57 -24.07 -6.10
C ASP A 134 18.44 -23.85 -7.13
N THR A 135 17.67 -22.75 -6.97
CA THR A 135 16.59 -22.41 -7.91
C THR A 135 17.10 -21.84 -9.23
N THR A 136 16.34 -22.03 -10.30
CA THR A 136 16.60 -21.43 -11.60
C THR A 136 16.12 -19.97 -11.73
N TYR A 137 15.50 -19.45 -10.68
CA TYR A 137 14.96 -18.08 -10.58
C TYR A 137 15.42 -17.41 -9.29
N SER A 138 15.31 -16.09 -9.24
CA SER A 138 15.55 -15.31 -8.02
C SER A 138 14.24 -14.68 -7.54
N ALA A 139 13.91 -14.90 -6.28
CA ALA A 139 12.73 -14.31 -5.62
C ALA A 139 13.06 -14.01 -4.15
N VAL A 140 12.46 -12.97 -3.62
CA VAL A 140 12.50 -12.63 -2.20
C VAL A 140 11.08 -12.26 -1.75
N ASP A 141 10.61 -12.97 -0.75
CA ASP A 141 9.32 -12.80 -0.12
C ASP A 141 9.54 -12.60 1.38
N VAL A 142 8.78 -11.70 1.98
CA VAL A 142 8.84 -11.42 3.43
C VAL A 142 7.43 -11.51 3.98
N ALA A 143 7.31 -12.17 5.13
CA ALA A 143 6.10 -12.12 5.94
C ALA A 143 6.39 -11.35 7.22
N ILE A 144 5.40 -10.54 7.64
CA ILE A 144 5.49 -9.65 8.80
C ILE A 144 4.37 -9.92 9.79
N LEU A 145 4.73 -9.85 11.06
CA LEU A 145 3.81 -9.81 12.17
C LEU A 145 3.79 -8.40 12.75
N GLY A 146 2.62 -7.82 12.88
CA GLY A 146 2.37 -6.57 13.56
C GLY A 146 1.31 -6.72 14.64
N LYS A 147 1.05 -5.65 15.39
CA LYS A 147 -0.03 -5.55 16.36
C LYS A 147 -0.67 -4.17 16.39
N THR A 148 -1.93 -4.15 16.77
CA THR A 148 -2.69 -2.92 17.05
C THR A 148 -3.72 -3.19 18.14
N ASP A 149 -4.52 -2.21 18.48
CA ASP A 149 -5.73 -2.37 19.28
C ASP A 149 -6.98 -2.00 18.45
N ARG A 150 -8.15 -2.38 18.93
CA ARG A 150 -9.41 -2.14 18.20
C ARG A 150 -9.69 -0.66 17.91
N SER A 151 -9.20 0.24 18.74
CA SER A 151 -9.42 1.69 18.58
C SER A 151 -8.53 2.31 17.52
N ARG A 152 -7.50 1.60 17.09
CA ARG A 152 -6.51 2.03 16.08
C ARG A 152 -6.49 1.16 14.83
N LEU A 153 -7.31 0.11 14.79
CA LEU A 153 -7.41 -0.72 13.60
C LEU A 153 -8.06 0.06 12.46
N VAL A 154 -7.34 0.21 11.37
CA VAL A 154 -7.80 0.82 10.12
C VAL A 154 -7.97 -0.28 9.09
N LEU A 155 -9.14 -0.34 8.46
CA LEU A 155 -9.46 -1.29 7.38
C LEU A 155 -9.61 -0.54 6.05
N SER A 156 -9.43 -1.25 4.95
CA SER A 156 -9.74 -0.72 3.61
C SER A 156 -11.24 -0.57 3.39
N SER A 157 -12.04 -1.38 4.09
CA SER A 157 -13.48 -1.55 3.88
C SER A 157 -14.36 -0.59 4.67
N GLY A 158 -13.79 0.46 5.30
CA GLY A 158 -14.50 1.36 6.20
C GLY A 158 -14.96 2.70 5.62
N ALA A 159 -14.67 3.01 4.34
CA ALA A 159 -15.03 4.31 3.76
C ALA A 159 -16.55 4.50 3.65
N ASP A 160 -17.04 5.71 3.96
CA ASP A 160 -18.45 6.05 3.88
C ASP A 160 -18.73 7.26 2.98
N VAL A 161 -19.99 7.35 2.51
CA VAL A 161 -20.43 8.37 1.56
C VAL A 161 -20.26 9.79 2.14
N GLY A 162 -19.71 10.69 1.35
CA GLY A 162 -19.47 12.09 1.72
C GLY A 162 -18.12 12.32 2.39
N GLU A 163 -17.36 11.26 2.71
CA GLU A 163 -16.04 11.43 3.31
C GLU A 163 -15.00 11.94 2.31
N PRO A 164 -14.10 12.85 2.74
CA PRO A 164 -12.97 13.27 1.94
C PRO A 164 -11.99 12.13 1.72
N ILE A 165 -11.46 12.04 0.50
CA ILE A 165 -10.36 11.17 0.12
C ILE A 165 -9.07 11.98 0.21
N ILE A 166 -8.14 11.53 1.04
CA ILE A 166 -6.86 12.20 1.29
C ILE A 166 -5.75 11.32 0.73
N PHE A 167 -4.95 11.85 -0.21
CA PHE A 167 -3.67 11.28 -0.58
C PHE A 167 -2.57 11.93 0.25
N ALA A 168 -1.80 11.11 0.94
CA ALA A 168 -0.70 11.52 1.79
C ALA A 168 0.59 10.86 1.29
N THR A 169 1.55 11.64 0.81
CA THR A 169 2.78 11.10 0.22
C THR A 169 3.98 11.95 0.61
N ASP A 170 5.08 11.28 0.89
CA ASP A 170 6.37 11.90 1.05
C ASP A 170 6.93 12.28 -0.34
N LEU A 171 6.95 13.59 -0.62
CA LEU A 171 7.42 14.12 -1.91
C LEU A 171 8.94 14.33 -1.96
N ASP A 172 9.63 14.23 -0.81
CA ASP A 172 11.10 14.32 -0.72
C ASP A 172 11.73 12.95 -0.93
N GLY A 173 11.88 12.59 -2.19
CA GLY A 173 12.41 11.31 -2.65
C GLY A 173 13.03 11.39 -4.03
N GLN A 174 13.30 10.23 -4.59
CA GLN A 174 13.83 10.07 -5.94
C GLN A 174 13.37 8.75 -6.54
N PHE A 175 13.26 8.70 -7.87
CA PHE A 175 13.11 7.41 -8.54
C PHE A 175 14.40 6.59 -8.41
N THR A 176 14.25 5.30 -8.16
CA THR A 176 15.39 4.37 -8.17
C THR A 176 15.90 4.23 -9.61
N GLU A 177 17.20 4.31 -9.79
CA GLU A 177 17.82 4.20 -11.12
C GLU A 177 17.41 2.90 -11.82
N GLY A 178 16.96 3.02 -13.07
CA GLY A 178 16.49 1.90 -13.88
C GLY A 178 15.11 1.32 -13.47
N VAL A 179 14.43 1.92 -12.47
CA VAL A 179 13.14 1.42 -11.94
C VAL A 179 12.13 2.57 -11.88
N PRO A 180 11.45 2.90 -13.00
CA PRO A 180 10.66 4.13 -13.14
C PRO A 180 9.41 4.20 -12.25
N TYR A 181 9.00 3.11 -11.64
CA TYR A 181 7.86 3.03 -10.71
C TYR A 181 8.29 3.06 -9.24
N SER A 182 9.58 2.94 -8.95
CA SER A 182 10.10 2.87 -7.58
C SER A 182 10.48 4.25 -7.06
N TRP A 183 9.64 4.83 -6.20
CA TRP A 183 9.88 6.11 -5.54
C TRP A 183 10.50 5.87 -4.16
N ASP A 184 11.78 6.17 -4.01
CA ASP A 184 12.50 6.01 -2.74
C ASP A 184 12.45 7.28 -1.90
N THR A 185 11.79 7.22 -0.77
CA THR A 185 11.70 8.30 0.22
C THR A 185 12.45 7.99 1.52
N THR A 186 13.03 6.80 1.65
CA THR A 186 13.46 6.28 2.95
C THR A 186 14.97 6.02 3.04
N SER A 187 15.62 5.59 1.96
CA SER A 187 17.02 5.14 2.03
C SER A 187 17.98 6.23 2.48
N LYS A 188 17.77 7.48 2.03
CA LYS A 188 18.61 8.64 2.34
C LYS A 188 18.24 9.37 3.64
N LYS A 189 17.07 9.13 4.20
CA LYS A 189 16.61 9.76 5.43
C LYS A 189 17.14 9.06 6.67
N SER A 190 17.19 9.77 7.80
CA SER A 190 17.53 9.17 9.07
C SER A 190 16.47 8.18 9.56
N LYS A 191 16.86 7.26 10.43
CA LYS A 191 15.95 6.28 11.04
C LYS A 191 14.80 6.97 11.80
N GLU A 192 15.10 8.05 12.48
CA GLU A 192 14.16 8.84 13.29
C GLU A 192 13.06 9.43 12.42
N VAL A 193 13.44 10.01 11.27
CA VAL A 193 12.48 10.59 10.30
C VAL A 193 11.57 9.49 9.76
N VAL A 194 12.14 8.41 9.23
CA VAL A 194 11.37 7.32 8.62
C VAL A 194 10.41 6.67 9.63
N ARG A 195 10.91 6.39 10.85
CA ARG A 195 10.08 5.80 11.90
C ARG A 195 9.00 6.76 12.41
N ARG A 196 9.24 8.07 12.38
CA ARG A 196 8.21 9.09 12.68
C ARG A 196 7.11 9.06 11.62
N GLN A 197 7.48 9.03 10.34
CA GLN A 197 6.54 8.98 9.22
C GLN A 197 5.61 7.76 9.32
N LEU A 198 6.14 6.57 9.52
CA LEU A 198 5.36 5.35 9.68
C LEU A 198 4.41 5.40 10.90
N ARG A 199 4.88 5.97 12.02
CA ARG A 199 4.06 6.11 13.24
C ARG A 199 2.90 7.09 13.07
N THR A 200 2.90 7.93 12.05
CA THR A 200 1.81 8.87 11.79
C THR A 200 0.50 8.13 11.61
N MET A 201 0.48 7.05 10.83
CA MET A 201 -0.73 6.25 10.64
C MET A 201 -1.30 5.73 11.97
N ASN A 202 -0.46 5.19 12.87
CA ASN A 202 -0.91 4.74 14.18
C ASN A 202 -1.47 5.87 15.07
N LYS A 203 -0.95 7.10 14.94
CA LYS A 203 -1.45 8.27 15.68
C LYS A 203 -2.82 8.71 15.19
N ILE A 204 -3.01 8.76 13.87
CA ILE A 204 -4.27 9.24 13.26
C ILE A 204 -5.33 8.14 13.13
N ALA A 205 -4.96 6.89 13.28
CA ALA A 205 -5.85 5.73 13.13
C ALA A 205 -7.22 5.90 13.81
N PRO A 206 -7.35 6.42 15.05
CA PRO A 206 -8.64 6.62 15.70
C PRO A 206 -9.56 7.64 14.99
N TYR A 207 -9.05 8.38 14.02
CA TYR A 207 -9.79 9.41 13.28
C TYR A 207 -10.09 9.00 11.84
N LEU A 208 -9.47 7.91 11.38
CA LEU A 208 -9.68 7.37 10.03
C LEU A 208 -10.90 6.44 10.00
N THR A 209 -11.53 6.37 8.85
CA THR A 209 -12.60 5.44 8.53
C THR A 209 -12.09 4.30 7.63
N ALA A 210 -11.20 4.62 6.67
CA ALA A 210 -10.48 3.63 5.89
C ALA A 210 -9.06 4.11 5.55
N GLY A 211 -8.19 3.16 5.18
CA GLY A 211 -6.83 3.46 4.76
C GLY A 211 -6.14 2.30 4.06
N LYS A 212 -5.19 2.63 3.18
CA LYS A 212 -4.24 1.72 2.52
C LYS A 212 -2.91 2.42 2.27
N ASP A 213 -1.81 1.64 2.24
CA ASP A 213 -0.55 2.12 1.68
C ASP A 213 -0.63 2.18 0.15
N ILE A 214 0.09 3.12 -0.48
CA ILE A 214 0.17 3.21 -1.94
C ILE A 214 1.11 2.13 -2.44
N SER A 215 0.55 1.09 -3.04
CA SER A 215 1.26 -0.11 -3.45
C SER A 215 1.32 -0.29 -4.98
N ASN A 216 1.60 -1.49 -5.45
CA ASN A 216 1.88 -1.84 -6.85
C ASN A 216 0.90 -1.27 -7.91
N PRO A 217 -0.42 -1.14 -7.70
CA PRO A 217 -1.31 -0.54 -8.69
C PRO A 217 -1.20 0.98 -8.77
N GLY A 218 -0.30 1.60 -8.00
CA GLY A 218 -0.13 3.05 -7.92
C GLY A 218 -1.24 3.74 -7.14
N ALA A 219 -1.19 5.06 -7.08
CA ALA A 219 -2.10 5.85 -6.24
C ALA A 219 -3.58 5.61 -6.55
N LEU A 220 -3.98 5.69 -7.83
CA LEU A 220 -5.38 5.53 -8.24
C LEU A 220 -5.85 4.07 -8.15
N GLY A 221 -4.98 3.11 -8.48
CA GLY A 221 -5.32 1.70 -8.33
C GLY A 221 -5.47 1.29 -6.86
N THR A 222 -4.64 1.83 -5.97
CA THR A 222 -4.76 1.62 -4.52
C THR A 222 -6.07 2.20 -3.97
N LEU A 223 -6.43 3.42 -4.37
CA LEU A 223 -7.74 3.98 -4.02
C LEU A 223 -8.87 3.10 -4.54
N GLY A 224 -8.73 2.59 -5.78
CA GLY A 224 -9.71 1.66 -6.35
C GLY A 224 -9.90 0.40 -5.51
N MET A 225 -8.82 -0.17 -4.98
CA MET A 225 -8.88 -1.32 -4.06
C MET A 225 -9.63 -0.98 -2.76
N LEU A 226 -9.36 0.19 -2.17
CA LEU A 226 -10.06 0.68 -0.97
C LEU A 226 -11.57 0.87 -1.22
N LEU A 227 -11.93 1.44 -2.37
CA LEU A 227 -13.32 1.68 -2.74
C LEU A 227 -14.07 0.37 -3.03
N GLU A 228 -13.42 -0.57 -3.74
CA GLU A 228 -13.99 -1.90 -3.99
C GLU A 228 -14.25 -2.63 -2.66
N ALA A 229 -13.28 -2.63 -1.73
CA ALA A 229 -13.44 -3.21 -0.40
C ALA A 229 -14.57 -2.54 0.40
N SER A 230 -14.75 -1.23 0.27
CA SER A 230 -15.80 -0.46 0.94
C SER A 230 -17.17 -0.55 0.25
N GLY A 231 -17.26 -1.11 -0.97
CA GLY A 231 -18.47 -1.12 -1.77
C GLY A 231 -18.97 0.29 -2.13
N LYS A 232 -18.04 1.20 -2.47
CA LYS A 232 -18.29 2.62 -2.74
C LYS A 232 -17.71 3.05 -4.08
N GLY A 233 -18.18 4.19 -4.58
CA GLY A 233 -17.57 4.95 -5.66
C GLY A 233 -16.88 6.20 -5.15
N CYS A 234 -16.34 7.00 -6.06
CA CYS A 234 -15.80 8.32 -5.75
C CYS A 234 -15.73 9.25 -6.95
N VAL A 235 -15.47 10.53 -6.68
CA VAL A 235 -14.96 11.49 -7.66
C VAL A 235 -13.63 12.02 -7.15
N VAL A 236 -12.58 11.94 -7.96
CA VAL A 236 -11.22 12.41 -7.64
C VAL A 236 -10.78 13.46 -8.66
N ASP A 237 -10.39 14.63 -8.18
CA ASP A 237 -9.69 15.65 -8.93
C ASP A 237 -8.20 15.30 -8.97
N VAL A 238 -7.74 14.83 -10.12
CA VAL A 238 -6.34 14.38 -10.32
C VAL A 238 -5.34 15.51 -10.13
N SER A 239 -5.73 16.76 -10.40
CA SER A 239 -4.86 17.93 -10.25
C SER A 239 -4.46 18.22 -8.80
N LYS A 240 -5.27 17.74 -7.84
CA LYS A 240 -5.04 17.91 -6.39
C LYS A 240 -4.16 16.84 -5.77
N ILE A 241 -3.86 15.75 -6.48
CA ILE A 241 -2.98 14.70 -5.95
C ILE A 241 -1.58 15.27 -5.77
N PRO A 242 -1.01 15.26 -4.55
CA PRO A 242 0.33 15.77 -4.29
C PRO A 242 1.36 15.11 -5.20
N ARG A 243 2.17 15.90 -5.89
CA ARG A 243 3.16 15.43 -6.85
C ARG A 243 4.46 16.27 -6.80
N PRO A 244 5.64 15.64 -6.85
CA PRO A 244 6.91 16.37 -6.94
C PRO A 244 6.98 17.20 -8.21
N LYS A 245 7.60 18.39 -8.13
CA LYS A 245 7.77 19.27 -9.29
C LYS A 245 8.57 18.57 -10.41
N GLY A 246 8.08 18.68 -11.65
CA GLY A 246 8.77 18.16 -12.82
C GLY A 246 8.62 16.66 -13.07
N VAL A 247 7.94 15.93 -12.19
CA VAL A 247 7.62 14.52 -12.40
C VAL A 247 6.40 14.40 -13.32
N ASP A 248 6.46 13.52 -14.32
CA ASP A 248 5.31 13.23 -15.19
C ASP A 248 4.13 12.69 -14.40
N LEU A 249 2.91 13.07 -14.81
CA LEU A 249 1.70 12.72 -14.06
C LEU A 249 1.45 11.20 -14.07
N LEU A 250 1.53 10.55 -15.23
CA LEU A 250 1.29 9.12 -15.34
C LEU A 250 2.36 8.33 -14.58
N GLN A 251 3.63 8.72 -14.71
CA GLN A 251 4.72 8.11 -13.96
C GLN A 251 4.48 8.23 -12.45
N TRP A 252 4.02 9.40 -11.97
CA TRP A 252 3.72 9.60 -10.55
C TRP A 252 2.56 8.75 -10.05
N LEU A 253 1.47 8.72 -10.81
CA LEU A 253 0.27 7.96 -10.42
C LEU A 253 0.49 6.44 -10.44
N THR A 254 1.55 5.96 -11.10
CA THR A 254 1.96 4.55 -11.13
C THR A 254 3.15 4.25 -10.23
N ALA A 255 3.72 5.26 -9.57
CA ALA A 255 4.82 5.08 -8.62
C ALA A 255 4.33 4.56 -7.25
N TYR A 256 5.19 3.81 -6.58
CA TYR A 256 4.94 3.25 -5.25
C TYR A 256 6.25 2.89 -4.53
N GLN A 257 6.18 2.21 -3.39
CA GLN A 257 7.24 1.74 -2.50
C GLN A 257 7.75 2.76 -1.47
N GLY A 258 7.62 4.06 -1.70
CA GLY A 258 7.96 5.06 -0.70
C GLY A 258 6.93 5.12 0.45
N CYS A 259 7.04 6.12 1.30
CA CYS A 259 6.02 6.40 2.31
C CYS A 259 4.86 7.14 1.64
N GLY A 260 3.73 6.45 1.49
CA GLY A 260 2.51 7.02 0.91
C GLY A 260 1.27 6.22 1.29
N PHE A 261 0.18 6.95 1.55
CA PHE A 261 -1.09 6.38 1.99
C PHE A 261 -2.25 7.07 1.29
N VAL A 262 -3.34 6.33 1.10
CA VAL A 262 -4.65 6.88 0.79
C VAL A 262 -5.58 6.58 1.96
N VAL A 263 -6.25 7.61 2.47
CA VAL A 263 -7.11 7.47 3.65
C VAL A 263 -8.42 8.24 3.49
N THR A 264 -9.44 7.80 4.21
CA THR A 264 -10.69 8.54 4.40
C THR A 264 -10.92 8.83 5.88
N CYS A 265 -11.66 9.87 6.16
CA CYS A 265 -12.06 10.24 7.51
C CYS A 265 -13.35 11.05 7.46
N ARG A 266 -14.02 11.22 8.60
CA ARG A 266 -15.14 12.16 8.69
C ARG A 266 -14.66 13.58 8.42
N GLU A 267 -15.45 14.39 7.73
CA GLU A 267 -15.15 15.78 7.36
C GLU A 267 -14.57 16.61 8.53
N ALA A 268 -15.16 16.49 9.70
CA ALA A 268 -14.72 17.20 10.91
C ALA A 268 -13.31 16.81 11.40
N ARG A 269 -12.71 15.76 10.86
CA ARG A 269 -11.36 15.28 11.20
C ARG A 269 -10.31 15.58 10.14
N THR A 270 -10.72 16.06 8.97
CA THR A 270 -9.84 16.30 7.81
C THR A 270 -8.64 17.15 8.17
N LYS A 271 -8.87 18.31 8.78
CA LYS A 271 -7.77 19.21 9.16
C LYS A 271 -6.77 18.54 10.11
N LEU A 272 -7.26 17.81 11.13
CA LEU A 272 -6.41 17.13 12.10
C LEU A 272 -5.53 16.07 11.39
N VAL A 273 -6.12 15.29 10.49
CA VAL A 273 -5.40 14.23 9.73
C VAL A 273 -4.32 14.84 8.87
N ILE A 274 -4.62 15.90 8.11
CA ILE A 274 -3.65 16.60 7.25
C ILE A 274 -2.53 17.23 8.10
N ASP A 275 -2.87 17.92 9.20
CA ASP A 275 -1.88 18.55 10.08
C ASP A 275 -0.92 17.51 10.70
N GLU A 276 -1.39 16.30 11.04
CA GLU A 276 -0.53 15.23 11.59
C GLU A 276 0.41 14.65 10.52
N PHE A 277 -0.03 14.49 9.29
CA PHE A 277 0.84 14.12 8.18
C PHE A 277 1.93 15.17 7.96
N ALA A 278 1.54 16.45 7.92
CA ALA A 278 2.47 17.57 7.72
C ALA A 278 3.55 17.64 8.83
N ARG A 279 3.21 17.34 10.10
CA ARG A 279 4.18 17.27 11.22
C ARG A 279 5.22 16.16 11.03
N SER A 280 4.97 15.23 10.14
CA SER A 280 5.87 14.13 9.82
C SER A 280 6.53 14.29 8.43
N ASP A 281 6.51 15.50 7.87
CA ASP A 281 7.05 15.82 6.55
C ASP A 281 6.39 14.99 5.42
N ILE A 282 5.11 14.67 5.56
CA ILE A 282 4.29 14.01 4.55
C ILE A 282 3.28 15.04 4.04
N THR A 283 3.28 15.28 2.73
CA THR A 283 2.29 16.15 2.08
C THR A 283 0.97 15.40 1.95
N ALA A 284 -0.10 15.98 2.46
CA ALA A 284 -1.43 15.39 2.43
C ALA A 284 -2.46 16.39 1.93
N GLU A 285 -3.29 15.98 0.96
CA GLU A 285 -4.30 16.84 0.34
C GLU A 285 -5.63 16.09 0.15
N VAL A 286 -6.74 16.82 0.31
CA VAL A 286 -8.05 16.31 -0.10
C VAL A 286 -8.17 16.37 -1.61
N CYS A 287 -8.23 15.20 -2.24
CA CYS A 287 -8.25 15.08 -3.70
C CYS A 287 -9.60 14.63 -4.25
N GLY A 288 -10.53 14.23 -3.40
CA GLY A 288 -11.83 13.71 -3.85
C GLY A 288 -12.80 13.47 -2.71
N THR A 289 -13.92 12.86 -3.05
CA THR A 289 -15.01 12.53 -2.12
C THR A 289 -15.56 11.16 -2.45
N VAL A 290 -15.85 10.38 -1.41
CA VAL A 290 -16.51 9.07 -1.52
C VAL A 290 -17.97 9.27 -1.92
N THR A 291 -18.44 8.52 -2.91
CA THR A 291 -19.81 8.58 -3.42
C THR A 291 -20.57 7.27 -3.22
N LYS A 292 -21.90 7.35 -3.33
CA LYS A 292 -22.76 6.17 -3.33
C LYS A 292 -22.60 5.41 -4.66
N GLY A 293 -22.62 4.10 -4.59
CA GLY A 293 -22.54 3.23 -5.77
C GLY A 293 -21.13 2.70 -6.01
N SER A 294 -20.86 2.26 -7.24
CA SER A 294 -19.65 1.48 -7.59
C SER A 294 -18.74 2.19 -8.59
N VAL A 295 -19.03 3.45 -8.92
CA VAL A 295 -18.31 4.17 -9.99
C VAL A 295 -17.21 5.03 -9.41
N PHE A 296 -16.00 4.82 -9.89
CA PHE A 296 -14.84 5.66 -9.61
C PHE A 296 -14.60 6.59 -10.81
N GLU A 297 -14.88 7.87 -10.62
CA GLU A 297 -14.67 8.91 -11.62
C GLU A 297 -13.43 9.74 -11.34
N LEU A 298 -12.69 10.07 -12.40
CA LEU A 298 -11.64 11.08 -12.38
C LEU A 298 -12.16 12.39 -12.96
N GLU A 299 -11.71 13.49 -12.37
CA GLU A 299 -11.90 14.86 -12.89
C GLU A 299 -10.53 15.49 -13.13
N LEU A 300 -10.39 16.18 -14.28
CA LEU A 300 -9.22 16.98 -14.64
C LEU A 300 -9.65 18.12 -15.56
N ASP A 301 -9.36 19.37 -15.22
CA ASP A 301 -9.66 20.57 -15.99
C ASP A 301 -11.15 20.68 -16.38
N GLY A 302 -12.06 20.18 -15.54
CA GLY A 302 -13.50 20.18 -15.77
C GLY A 302 -14.04 18.99 -16.59
N ASP A 303 -13.17 18.18 -17.18
CA ASP A 303 -13.55 16.90 -17.80
C ASP A 303 -13.72 15.81 -16.75
N LYS A 304 -14.69 14.90 -16.97
CA LYS A 304 -14.92 13.72 -16.12
C LYS A 304 -14.88 12.44 -16.92
N ARG A 305 -14.24 11.41 -16.38
CA ARG A 305 -14.19 10.06 -16.98
C ARG A 305 -14.24 8.99 -15.90
N VAL A 306 -14.95 7.92 -16.20
CA VAL A 306 -14.97 6.71 -15.36
C VAL A 306 -13.63 6.00 -15.48
N LEU A 307 -12.93 5.82 -14.35
CA LEU A 307 -11.75 5.00 -14.27
C LEU A 307 -12.11 3.53 -14.03
N PHE A 308 -12.96 3.24 -13.04
CA PHE A 308 -13.46 1.90 -12.74
C PHE A 308 -14.96 1.93 -12.45
N ASP A 309 -15.64 0.85 -12.81
CA ASP A 309 -17.02 0.55 -12.39
C ASP A 309 -17.00 -0.83 -11.70
N PHE A 310 -16.98 -0.85 -10.37
CA PHE A 310 -16.87 -2.09 -9.57
C PHE A 310 -18.09 -3.00 -9.66
N SER A 311 -19.12 -2.63 -10.43
CA SER A 311 -20.16 -3.58 -10.85
C SER A 311 -19.70 -4.50 -11.98
N LYS A 312 -18.56 -4.18 -12.65
CA LYS A 312 -18.01 -4.88 -13.84
C LYS A 312 -16.51 -5.13 -13.70
N ASP A 313 -15.79 -4.20 -13.07
CA ASP A 313 -14.34 -4.26 -12.87
C ASP A 313 -14.04 -4.86 -11.49
N THR A 314 -12.86 -5.53 -11.35
CA THR A 314 -12.35 -5.97 -10.05
C THR A 314 -10.87 -5.69 -9.92
N LEU A 315 -10.46 -5.29 -8.74
CA LEU A 315 -9.07 -5.15 -8.31
C LEU A 315 -8.68 -6.19 -7.24
N GLY A 316 -9.54 -7.20 -7.04
CA GLY A 316 -9.30 -8.30 -6.13
C GLY A 316 -9.60 -8.00 -4.65
N CYS A 317 -10.31 -6.92 -4.37
CA CYS A 317 -10.67 -6.48 -3.02
C CYS A 317 -12.19 -6.42 -2.83
N ALA A 318 -12.91 -7.46 -3.27
CA ALA A 318 -14.36 -7.51 -3.08
C ALA A 318 -14.74 -7.22 -1.61
N PRO A 319 -15.90 -6.57 -1.36
CA PRO A 319 -16.37 -6.31 -0.01
C PRO A 319 -16.33 -7.60 0.82
N PRO A 320 -15.95 -7.53 2.11
CA PRO A 320 -15.97 -8.71 2.95
C PRO A 320 -17.38 -9.30 2.92
N GLN A 321 -17.48 -10.58 2.54
CA GLN A 321 -18.72 -11.30 2.73
C GLN A 321 -19.03 -11.20 4.22
N LYS A 322 -20.23 -10.70 4.56
CA LYS A 322 -20.65 -10.60 5.96
C LYS A 322 -20.47 -11.97 6.59
N LEU A 323 -19.48 -12.07 7.47
CA LEU A 323 -19.27 -13.21 8.34
C LEU A 323 -20.43 -13.33 9.34
#